data_2560991933e3151b8a477a66045cdbef
#
_entry.id   2560991933e3151b8a477a66045cdbef
#
_cell.length_a   1.000
_cell.length_b   1.000
_cell.length_c   1.000
_cell.angle_alpha   90.00
_cell.angle_beta   90.00
_cell.angle_gamma   90.00
#
_symmetry.space_group_name_H-M   'P 1'
#
loop_
_entity.id
_entity.type
_entity.pdbx_description
1 polymer ?
#
loop_
_entity_poly.entity_id
_entity_poly.type
_entity_poly.pdbx_seq_one_letter_code
_entity_poly.pdbx_strand_id
1 'polypeptide(L)'
;MNPEVLSAIIAGSISLLVSSVVAAWAQRKKLESDYDAILRTERLAEYRKLWQITEPIGWYGKHEITSKTAKKLLSDLDHWYFEGGGLLLSDISYKSFEELLRALNEYDGVPEHLRPVGSKLRTSLAYDIGGRKRPLLRPRVRQQELERADVMASRLSSK
;
A
#
# COMPACT_ATOMS: atom_id res chain seq x y z
N MET A 1 56.36 -6.76 -28.93
CA MET A 1 55.52 -7.03 -27.73
C MET A 1 55.03 -8.43 -27.83
N ASN A 2 55.20 -9.26 -26.80
CA ASN A 2 54.81 -10.67 -26.83
C ASN A 2 53.29 -10.78 -26.90
N PRO A 3 52.71 -11.50 -27.88
CA PRO A 3 51.25 -11.62 -28.04
C PRO A 3 50.53 -12.20 -26.81
N GLU A 4 51.21 -13.02 -26.03
CA GLU A 4 50.69 -13.57 -24.76
C GLU A 4 50.49 -12.47 -23.69
N VAL A 5 51.41 -11.50 -23.59
CA VAL A 5 51.30 -10.37 -22.67
C VAL A 5 50.16 -9.46 -23.07
N LEU A 6 49.95 -9.23 -24.35
CA LEU A 6 48.86 -8.42 -24.87
C LEU A 6 47.48 -9.07 -24.56
N SER A 7 47.36 -10.37 -24.78
CA SER A 7 46.12 -11.11 -24.50
C SER A 7 45.77 -11.12 -23.00
N ALA A 8 46.77 -11.26 -22.12
CA ALA A 8 46.62 -11.21 -20.68
C ALA A 8 46.14 -9.83 -20.18
N ILE A 9 46.68 -8.75 -20.74
CA ILE A 9 46.26 -7.38 -20.42
C ILE A 9 44.83 -7.12 -20.86
N ILE A 10 44.47 -7.55 -22.07
CA ILE A 10 43.08 -7.39 -22.58
C ILE A 10 42.10 -8.20 -21.71
N ALA A 11 42.39 -9.44 -21.42
CA ALA A 11 41.55 -10.29 -20.59
C ALA A 11 41.37 -9.72 -19.17
N GLY A 12 42.46 -9.22 -18.55
CA GLY A 12 42.43 -8.54 -17.26
C GLY A 12 41.58 -7.28 -17.24
N SER A 13 41.70 -6.46 -18.30
CA SER A 13 40.91 -5.22 -18.43
C SER A 13 39.43 -5.50 -18.58
N ILE A 14 39.05 -6.50 -19.39
CA ILE A 14 37.65 -6.92 -19.56
C ILE A 14 37.10 -7.44 -18.25
N SER A 15 37.83 -8.27 -17.52
CA SER A 15 37.40 -8.81 -16.23
C SER A 15 37.13 -7.72 -15.20
N LEU A 16 38.00 -6.69 -15.13
CA LEU A 16 37.81 -5.55 -14.23
C LEU A 16 36.57 -4.72 -14.60
N LEU A 17 36.31 -4.50 -15.88
CA LEU A 17 35.13 -3.78 -16.33
C LEU A 17 33.85 -4.56 -16.00
N VAL A 18 33.80 -5.83 -16.28
CA VAL A 18 32.63 -6.66 -15.95
C VAL A 18 32.39 -6.71 -14.45
N SER A 19 33.44 -6.87 -13.66
CA SER A 19 33.34 -6.91 -12.19
C SER A 19 32.81 -5.59 -11.62
N SER A 20 33.27 -4.44 -12.16
CA SER A 20 32.80 -3.13 -11.72
C SER A 20 31.34 -2.87 -12.05
N VAL A 21 30.87 -3.30 -13.24
CA VAL A 21 29.46 -3.19 -13.63
C VAL A 21 28.57 -4.06 -12.74
N VAL A 22 28.98 -5.32 -12.49
CA VAL A 22 28.23 -6.22 -11.62
C VAL A 22 28.17 -5.69 -10.19
N ALA A 23 29.28 -5.15 -9.66
CA ALA A 23 29.31 -4.56 -8.33
C ALA A 23 28.39 -3.32 -8.23
N ALA A 24 28.42 -2.44 -9.23
CA ALA A 24 27.55 -1.26 -9.27
C ALA A 24 26.06 -1.66 -9.34
N TRP A 25 25.73 -2.68 -10.13
CA TRP A 25 24.36 -3.20 -10.21
C TRP A 25 23.91 -3.83 -8.89
N ALA A 26 24.77 -4.63 -8.24
CA ALA A 26 24.48 -5.23 -6.94
C ALA A 26 24.27 -4.17 -5.85
N GLN A 27 25.09 -3.10 -5.84
CA GLN A 27 24.91 -1.97 -4.92
C GLN A 27 23.57 -1.26 -5.13
N ARG A 28 23.20 -0.96 -6.38
CA ARG A 28 21.88 -0.35 -6.67
C ARG A 28 20.73 -1.20 -6.17
N LYS A 29 20.77 -2.51 -6.45
CA LYS A 29 19.73 -3.43 -6.01
C LYS A 29 19.65 -3.52 -4.48
N LYS A 30 20.79 -3.45 -3.79
CA LYS A 30 20.84 -3.42 -2.33
C LYS A 30 20.21 -2.13 -1.79
N LEU A 31 20.57 -0.96 -2.34
CA LEU A 31 19.99 0.32 -1.93
C LEU A 31 18.47 0.36 -2.13
N GLU A 32 17.96 -0.15 -3.25
CA GLU A 32 16.51 -0.26 -3.50
C GLU A 32 15.85 -1.15 -2.46
N SER A 33 16.46 -2.30 -2.13
CA SER A 33 15.94 -3.22 -1.11
C SER A 33 15.94 -2.61 0.30
N ASP A 34 16.99 -1.89 0.66
CA ASP A 34 17.10 -1.24 1.97
C ASP A 34 16.09 -0.08 2.10
N TYR A 35 15.92 0.69 1.04
CA TYR A 35 14.90 1.75 0.96
C TYR A 35 13.49 1.17 1.10
N ASP A 36 13.18 0.10 0.37
CA ASP A 36 11.88 -0.58 0.46
C ASP A 36 11.61 -1.14 1.87
N ALA A 37 12.64 -1.62 2.56
CA ALA A 37 12.52 -2.12 3.93
C ALA A 37 12.21 -0.99 4.92
N ILE A 38 12.89 0.15 4.81
CA ILE A 38 12.64 1.34 5.63
C ILE A 38 11.22 1.87 5.38
N LEU A 39 10.86 2.07 4.12
CA LEU A 39 9.53 2.54 3.73
C LEU A 39 8.42 1.63 4.23
N ARG A 40 8.64 0.31 4.19
CA ARG A 40 7.68 -0.67 4.73
C ARG A 40 7.51 -0.54 6.25
N THR A 41 8.58 -0.27 6.98
CA THR A 41 8.55 -0.09 8.43
C THR A 41 7.76 1.16 8.79
N GLU A 42 8.00 2.27 8.10
CA GLU A 42 7.27 3.53 8.29
C GLU A 42 5.79 3.36 7.92
N ARG A 43 5.49 2.75 6.79
CA ARG A 43 4.11 2.41 6.41
C ARG A 43 3.40 1.58 7.47
N LEU A 44 4.06 0.59 8.04
CA LEU A 44 3.47 -0.26 9.06
C LEU A 44 3.09 0.53 10.32
N ALA A 45 3.94 1.47 10.74
CA ALA A 45 3.67 2.33 11.89
C ALA A 45 2.46 3.24 11.64
N GLU A 46 2.44 3.95 10.49
CA GLU A 46 1.35 4.87 10.14
C GLU A 46 0.04 4.14 9.83
N TYR A 47 0.10 2.99 9.17
CA TYR A 47 -1.09 2.19 8.88
C TYR A 47 -1.73 1.58 10.12
N ARG A 48 -0.96 1.33 11.19
CA ARG A 48 -1.53 0.96 12.49
C ARG A 48 -2.38 2.08 13.08
N LYS A 49 -1.91 3.33 12.99
CA LYS A 49 -2.70 4.48 13.43
C LYS A 49 -4.01 4.58 12.63
N LEU A 50 -3.90 4.53 11.31
CA LEU A 50 -5.08 4.58 10.42
C LEU A 50 -6.05 3.42 10.68
N TRP A 51 -5.53 2.25 10.98
CA TRP A 51 -6.34 1.08 11.37
C TRP A 51 -7.12 1.31 12.66
N GLN A 52 -6.50 1.93 13.66
CA GLN A 52 -7.14 2.31 14.92
C GLN A 52 -8.20 3.38 14.70
N ILE A 53 -7.88 4.44 13.95
CA ILE A 53 -8.83 5.50 13.59
C ILE A 53 -10.09 4.90 12.93
N THR A 54 -9.92 3.94 12.03
CA THR A 54 -11.03 3.31 11.30
C THR A 54 -11.71 2.16 12.06
N GLU A 55 -11.33 1.88 13.31
CA GLU A 55 -11.94 0.81 14.13
C GLU A 55 -13.47 0.90 14.21
N PRO A 56 -14.08 2.08 14.45
CA PRO A 56 -15.53 2.19 14.64
C PRO A 56 -16.35 1.72 13.42
N ILE A 57 -15.79 1.86 12.21
CA ILE A 57 -16.45 1.41 10.96
C ILE A 57 -16.07 -0.01 10.55
N GLY A 58 -15.37 -0.76 11.40
CA GLY A 58 -15.06 -2.17 11.16
C GLY A 58 -16.29 -3.07 11.23
N TRP A 59 -16.28 -4.18 10.47
CA TRP A 59 -17.37 -5.19 10.51
C TRP A 59 -17.62 -5.75 11.92
N TYR A 60 -16.60 -5.79 12.75
CA TYR A 60 -16.66 -6.27 14.13
C TYR A 60 -16.75 -5.13 15.15
N GLY A 61 -16.85 -3.89 14.69
CA GLY A 61 -17.02 -2.71 15.54
C GLY A 61 -18.34 -2.82 16.31
N LYS A 62 -18.24 -2.78 17.63
CA LYS A 62 -19.42 -2.85 18.53
C LYS A 62 -20.08 -1.48 18.72
N HIS A 63 -19.50 -0.44 18.12
CA HIS A 63 -19.94 0.93 18.32
C HIS A 63 -21.01 1.31 17.31
N GLU A 64 -22.04 1.96 17.80
CA GLU A 64 -23.03 2.62 16.97
C GLU A 64 -22.38 3.83 16.27
N ILE A 65 -22.51 3.87 14.96
CA ILE A 65 -21.94 4.99 14.18
C ILE A 65 -23.02 6.06 14.11
N THR A 66 -22.85 7.10 14.93
CA THR A 66 -23.70 8.30 14.89
C THR A 66 -23.10 9.35 13.94
N SER A 67 -23.88 10.33 13.52
CA SER A 67 -23.37 11.47 12.72
C SER A 67 -22.23 12.22 13.44
N LYS A 68 -22.24 12.24 14.78
CA LYS A 68 -21.15 12.83 15.57
C LYS A 68 -19.87 12.00 15.45
N THR A 69 -20.00 10.68 15.52
CA THR A 69 -18.87 9.73 15.36
C THR A 69 -18.29 9.82 13.95
N ALA A 70 -19.14 9.91 12.91
CA ALA A 70 -18.71 10.05 11.53
C ALA A 70 -17.94 11.38 11.30
N LYS A 71 -18.42 12.51 11.83
CA LYS A 71 -17.71 13.78 11.75
C LYS A 71 -16.36 13.77 12.48
N LYS A 72 -16.30 13.14 13.66
CA LYS A 72 -15.05 12.97 14.38
C LYS A 72 -14.07 12.13 13.57
N LEU A 73 -14.54 11.01 13.03
CA LEU A 73 -13.72 10.11 12.20
C LEU A 73 -13.16 10.84 10.98
N LEU A 74 -13.97 11.65 10.31
CA LEU A 74 -13.52 12.50 9.19
C LEU A 74 -12.38 13.43 9.62
N SER A 75 -12.55 14.14 10.75
CA SER A 75 -11.52 15.03 11.29
C SER A 75 -10.23 14.27 11.68
N ASP A 76 -10.35 13.09 12.30
CA ASP A 76 -9.21 12.28 12.70
C ASP A 76 -8.44 11.75 11.47
N LEU A 77 -9.15 11.40 10.38
CA LEU A 77 -8.57 10.97 9.11
C LEU A 77 -7.84 12.10 8.39
N ASP A 78 -8.43 13.31 8.35
CA ASP A 78 -7.79 14.49 7.77
C ASP A 78 -6.52 14.84 8.53
N HIS A 79 -6.57 14.82 9.86
CA HIS A 79 -5.41 15.08 10.69
C HIS A 79 -4.28 14.08 10.42
N TRP A 80 -4.59 12.78 10.44
CA TRP A 80 -3.63 11.73 10.10
C TRP A 80 -3.01 11.92 8.70
N TYR A 81 -3.83 12.29 7.71
CA TYR A 81 -3.36 12.49 6.34
C TYR A 81 -2.32 13.61 6.25
N PHE A 82 -2.60 14.75 6.90
CA PHE A 82 -1.72 15.92 6.88
C PHE A 82 -0.53 15.80 7.83
N GLU A 83 -0.56 14.94 8.83
CA GLU A 83 0.60 14.62 9.66
C GLU A 83 1.66 13.76 8.97
N GLY A 84 1.46 13.42 7.70
CA GLY A 84 2.41 12.68 6.87
C GLY A 84 1.95 11.28 6.47
N GLY A 85 0.85 10.77 7.04
CA GLY A 85 0.31 9.47 6.68
C GLY A 85 -0.07 9.38 5.20
N GLY A 86 -0.55 10.50 4.62
CA GLY A 86 -0.90 10.59 3.21
C GLY A 86 0.27 10.34 2.25
N LEU A 87 1.50 10.69 2.64
CA LEU A 87 2.71 10.46 1.83
C LEU A 87 3.07 8.98 1.68
N LEU A 88 2.56 8.15 2.57
CA LEU A 88 2.89 6.72 2.61
C LEU A 88 1.84 5.85 1.89
N LEU A 89 0.70 6.42 1.50
CA LEU A 89 -0.33 5.70 0.77
C LEU A 89 0.14 5.35 -0.65
N SER A 90 -0.12 4.11 -1.08
CA SER A 90 -0.04 3.77 -2.49
C SER A 90 -1.23 4.34 -3.24
N ASP A 91 -1.16 4.42 -4.58
CA ASP A 91 -2.27 4.89 -5.42
C ASP A 91 -3.59 4.17 -5.14
N ILE A 92 -3.52 2.87 -4.80
CA ILE A 92 -4.70 2.06 -4.52
C ILE A 92 -5.26 2.38 -3.15
N SER A 93 -4.39 2.49 -2.14
CA SER A 93 -4.78 2.84 -0.78
C SER A 93 -5.28 4.29 -0.71
N TYR A 94 -4.68 5.19 -1.48
CA TYR A 94 -5.14 6.56 -1.62
C TYR A 94 -6.57 6.64 -2.18
N LYS A 95 -6.87 5.93 -3.27
CA LYS A 95 -8.23 5.88 -3.84
C LYS A 95 -9.26 5.34 -2.84
N SER A 96 -8.88 4.28 -2.10
CA SER A 96 -9.77 3.72 -1.07
C SER A 96 -9.96 4.67 0.11
N PHE A 97 -8.95 5.48 0.42
CA PHE A 97 -9.00 6.53 1.44
C PHE A 97 -9.93 7.68 1.02
N GLU A 98 -9.80 8.18 -0.23
CA GLU A 98 -10.72 9.21 -0.77
C GLU A 98 -12.17 8.74 -0.79
N GLU A 99 -12.42 7.48 -1.18
CA GLU A 99 -13.77 6.90 -1.14
C GLU A 99 -14.34 6.91 0.28
N LEU A 100 -13.51 6.60 1.28
CA LEU A 100 -13.94 6.65 2.68
C LEU A 100 -14.25 8.08 3.13
N LEU A 101 -13.40 9.05 2.81
CA LEU A 101 -13.67 10.47 3.14
C LEU A 101 -14.98 10.94 2.51
N ARG A 102 -15.24 10.59 1.25
CA ARG A 102 -16.50 10.92 0.56
C ARG A 102 -17.69 10.29 1.26
N ALA A 103 -17.62 8.99 1.55
CA ALA A 103 -18.70 8.27 2.24
C ALA A 103 -18.99 8.84 3.63
N LEU A 104 -17.97 9.29 4.36
CA LEU A 104 -18.14 9.94 5.66
C LEU A 104 -18.75 11.34 5.55
N ASN A 105 -18.39 12.09 4.51
CA ASN A 105 -18.95 13.42 4.26
C ASN A 105 -20.44 13.35 3.85
N GLU A 106 -20.81 12.29 3.12
CA GLU A 106 -22.18 12.04 2.64
C GLU A 106 -22.98 11.14 3.60
N TYR A 107 -22.48 10.91 4.83
CA TYR A 107 -23.06 9.96 5.76
C TYR A 107 -24.51 10.27 6.14
N ASP A 108 -25.40 9.36 5.81
CA ASP A 108 -26.86 9.46 5.95
C ASP A 108 -27.43 8.86 7.25
N GLY A 109 -26.56 8.38 8.14
CA GLY A 109 -26.94 7.69 9.37
C GLY A 109 -27.02 6.17 9.26
N VAL A 110 -26.74 5.59 8.09
CA VAL A 110 -26.77 4.14 7.85
C VAL A 110 -25.35 3.55 7.92
N PRO A 111 -24.95 2.89 9.02
CA PRO A 111 -23.60 2.36 9.22
C PRO A 111 -23.17 1.34 8.16
N GLU A 112 -24.14 0.63 7.59
CA GLU A 112 -23.93 -0.39 6.56
C GLU A 112 -23.29 0.17 5.30
N HIS A 113 -23.47 1.45 4.99
CA HIS A 113 -22.86 2.11 3.83
C HIS A 113 -21.36 2.40 4.06
N LEU A 114 -20.93 2.64 5.31
CA LEU A 114 -19.52 2.92 5.64
C LEU A 114 -18.67 1.66 5.79
N ARG A 115 -19.24 0.56 6.26
CA ARG A 115 -18.51 -0.68 6.56
C ARG A 115 -17.78 -1.28 5.35
N PRO A 116 -18.39 -1.40 4.16
CA PRO A 116 -17.71 -1.91 2.96
C PRO A 116 -16.53 -1.03 2.55
N VAL A 117 -16.70 0.29 2.62
CA VAL A 117 -15.68 1.26 2.22
C VAL A 117 -14.48 1.22 3.19
N GLY A 118 -14.76 1.18 4.50
CA GLY A 118 -13.74 0.99 5.53
C GLY A 118 -12.99 -0.33 5.39
N SER A 119 -13.70 -1.42 5.06
CA SER A 119 -13.09 -2.73 4.79
C SER A 119 -12.21 -2.72 3.55
N LYS A 120 -12.62 -2.02 2.49
CA LYS A 120 -11.84 -1.83 1.26
C LYS A 120 -10.52 -1.13 1.57
N LEU A 121 -10.55 -0.02 2.31
CA LEU A 121 -9.35 0.69 2.74
C LEU A 121 -8.41 -0.23 3.53
N ARG A 122 -8.90 -0.92 4.56
CA ARG A 122 -8.07 -1.84 5.35
C ARG A 122 -7.46 -2.95 4.52
N THR A 123 -8.20 -3.45 3.54
CA THR A 123 -7.69 -4.47 2.61
C THR A 123 -6.56 -3.91 1.76
N SER A 124 -6.69 -2.70 1.22
CA SER A 124 -5.63 -2.07 0.43
C SER A 124 -4.37 -1.80 1.27
N LEU A 125 -4.51 -1.31 2.51
CA LEU A 125 -3.40 -1.13 3.43
C LEU A 125 -2.67 -2.44 3.74
N ALA A 126 -3.42 -3.53 3.97
CA ALA A 126 -2.84 -4.85 4.21
C ALA A 126 -2.05 -5.37 2.99
N TYR A 127 -2.49 -5.05 1.77
CA TYR A 127 -1.72 -5.35 0.55
C TYR A 127 -0.44 -4.54 0.46
N ASP A 128 -0.47 -3.26 0.79
CA ASP A 128 0.70 -2.37 0.70
C ASP A 128 1.85 -2.81 1.60
N ILE A 129 1.55 -3.29 2.81
CA ILE A 129 2.57 -3.81 3.74
C ILE A 129 2.95 -5.28 3.46
N GLY A 130 2.32 -5.92 2.46
CA GLY A 130 2.57 -7.33 2.15
C GLY A 130 2.00 -8.31 3.17
N GLY A 131 1.10 -7.87 4.06
CA GLY A 131 0.45 -8.70 5.08
C GLY A 131 -0.48 -9.77 4.50
N ARG A 132 -0.97 -9.56 3.30
CA ARG A 132 -1.59 -10.61 2.47
C ARG A 132 -0.59 -10.94 1.38
N LYS A 133 -0.16 -12.19 1.29
CA LYS A 133 0.76 -12.65 0.25
C LYS A 133 0.23 -12.21 -1.10
N ARG A 134 0.95 -11.31 -1.76
CA ARG A 134 0.67 -11.03 -3.17
C ARG A 134 0.79 -12.36 -3.89
N PRO A 135 -0.21 -12.85 -4.62
CA PRO A 135 0.05 -13.90 -5.57
C PRO A 135 1.17 -13.37 -6.45
N LEU A 136 2.29 -14.13 -6.56
CA LEU A 136 3.45 -13.79 -7.39
C LEU A 136 3.10 -13.67 -8.87
N LEU A 137 1.84 -13.82 -9.22
CA LEU A 137 1.30 -13.95 -10.56
C LEU A 137 0.36 -12.78 -10.87
N ARG A 138 0.88 -11.85 -11.68
CA ARG A 138 0.24 -10.91 -12.61
C ARG A 138 -0.59 -9.75 -12.06
N PRO A 139 -0.35 -8.52 -12.56
CA PRO A 139 -1.14 -7.32 -12.27
C PRO A 139 -2.65 -7.47 -12.57
N ARG A 140 -3.01 -8.32 -13.55
CA ARG A 140 -4.41 -8.59 -13.95
C ARG A 140 -5.25 -9.29 -12.88
N VAL A 141 -4.66 -10.17 -12.07
CA VAL A 141 -5.41 -10.88 -11.00
C VAL A 141 -5.80 -9.91 -9.88
N ARG A 142 -4.96 -8.90 -9.60
CA ARG A 142 -5.22 -7.89 -8.58
C ARG A 142 -6.42 -6.99 -8.92
N GLN A 143 -6.54 -6.59 -10.19
CA GLN A 143 -7.69 -5.83 -10.67
C GLN A 143 -8.99 -6.64 -10.57
N GLN A 144 -8.95 -7.92 -10.96
CA GLN A 144 -10.10 -8.81 -10.88
C GLN A 144 -10.57 -9.10 -9.45
N GLU A 145 -9.67 -9.15 -8.47
CA GLU A 145 -10.06 -9.33 -7.05
C GLU A 145 -10.70 -8.06 -6.48
N LEU A 146 -10.21 -6.88 -6.86
CA LEU A 146 -10.83 -5.61 -6.49
C LEU A 146 -12.20 -5.45 -7.15
N GLU A 147 -12.32 -5.77 -8.43
CA GLU A 147 -13.59 -5.76 -9.16
C GLU A 147 -14.60 -6.77 -8.58
N ARG A 148 -14.15 -7.96 -8.14
CA ARG A 148 -15.00 -8.93 -7.45
C ARG A 148 -15.45 -8.44 -6.08
N ALA A 149 -14.58 -7.74 -5.33
CA ALA A 149 -14.95 -7.13 -4.06
C ALA A 149 -15.99 -6.02 -4.26
N ASP A 150 -15.86 -5.20 -5.31
CA ASP A 150 -16.82 -4.17 -5.68
C ASP A 150 -18.17 -4.77 -6.13
N VAL A 151 -18.16 -5.85 -6.92
CA VAL A 151 -19.38 -6.57 -7.32
C VAL A 151 -20.07 -7.23 -6.15
N MET A 152 -19.33 -7.78 -5.17
CA MET A 152 -19.93 -8.31 -3.95
C MET A 152 -20.52 -7.22 -3.06
N ALA A 153 -19.83 -6.09 -2.92
CA ALA A 153 -20.32 -4.95 -2.17
C ALA A 153 -21.62 -4.39 -2.78
N SER A 154 -21.67 -4.25 -4.11
CA SER A 154 -22.87 -3.78 -4.82
C SER A 154 -24.07 -4.73 -4.71
N ARG A 155 -23.85 -6.05 -4.67
CA ARG A 155 -24.93 -7.05 -4.48
C ARG A 155 -25.50 -7.06 -3.06
N LEU A 156 -24.71 -6.69 -2.06
CA LEU A 156 -25.17 -6.60 -0.67
C LEU A 156 -25.94 -5.30 -0.41
N SER A 157 -25.68 -4.24 -1.16
CA SER A 157 -26.41 -2.96 -1.07
C SER A 157 -27.75 -2.94 -1.84
N SER A 158 -28.02 -3.96 -2.69
CA SER A 158 -29.25 -4.04 -3.50
C SER A 158 -30.33 -4.96 -2.87
N LYS A 159 -30.11 -5.46 -1.68
CA LYS A 159 -31.08 -6.20 -0.86
C LYS A 159 -31.51 -5.40 0.36
#